data_856d383ca5ecd24ddc20be66b7159827
#
_entry.id   856d383ca5ecd24ddc20be66b7159827
#
_cell.length_a   1.000
_cell.length_b   1.000
_cell.length_c   1.000
_cell.angle_alpha   90.00
_cell.angle_beta   90.00
_cell.angle_gamma   90.00
#
_symmetry.space_group_name_H-M   'P 1'
#
loop_
_entity.id
_entity.type
_entity.pdbx_description
1 polymer ?
#
loop_
_entity_poly.entity_id
_entity_poly.type
_entity_poly.pdbx_seq_one_letter_code
_entity_poly.pdbx_strand_id
1 'polypeptide(L)'
;FMNKVIKHFQNFKTEFTIEPEDFAFYEKIKVPPPTWCPTCRLFRKMLWRTDINLYRRPDSRDGTPIFSMYGPESPIKVYDISYWLSDKWDPMDYRREYDFSRPFFEQFRELMLDVPFPSKAVDRVVSCDYANNASNSKDMYLSFAATNVENIQFSFVVYNSKSISNSIYTHSSENVFDGFYNTRCYNSVGAHNCADSIDIFFCKDCVGVTSCFGCVGLRNKSYCIFNKQVSKEEYQQFIKEASVGSWNMYRTHKERSYDFWKQFPVKFMSGTKNIDVTGDNLNNCKNVRESFDVTEGENLKYCYSLTFGIAKDSYDYFRFSNNAELIYDSLACGTNISRLKFCSYCYPECSESEYAIQCGSSSNLFGCVGLRKKQYCILNKQYSKNEYEELVPKIKQHMQDMPYTDKGGRVYTYGEFFPMEFSPIAYNETVAQEYFTLTKDE
;
A
#
# COMPACT_ATOMS: atom_id res chain seq x y z
N PHE A 1 -13.00 10.75 -31.50
CA PHE A 1 -12.29 11.40 -30.37
C PHE A 1 -13.34 11.73 -29.31
N MET A 2 -13.29 11.08 -28.14
CA MET A 2 -14.13 11.52 -27.02
C MET A 2 -13.61 12.86 -26.52
N ASN A 3 -14.52 13.78 -26.25
CA ASN A 3 -14.16 15.09 -25.68
C ASN A 3 -13.94 14.94 -24.18
N LYS A 4 -13.14 15.85 -23.61
CA LYS A 4 -13.01 16.03 -22.16
C LYS A 4 -14.40 16.12 -21.51
N VAL A 5 -14.65 15.35 -20.46
CA VAL A 5 -15.94 15.32 -19.75
C VAL A 5 -15.73 15.81 -18.32
N ILE A 6 -16.52 16.81 -17.95
CA ILE A 6 -16.60 17.31 -16.56
C ILE A 6 -17.74 16.57 -15.86
N LYS A 7 -17.47 15.96 -14.72
CA LYS A 7 -18.47 15.30 -13.88
C LYS A 7 -18.54 15.95 -12.50
N HIS A 8 -19.73 16.00 -11.92
CA HIS A 8 -19.91 16.31 -10.51
C HIS A 8 -19.84 15.03 -9.70
N PHE A 9 -18.99 14.99 -8.69
CA PHE A 9 -18.87 13.78 -7.89
C PHE A 9 -19.79 13.78 -6.65
N GLN A 10 -20.15 12.58 -6.21
CA GLN A 10 -21.23 12.37 -5.24
C GLN A 10 -20.94 12.92 -3.84
N ASN A 11 -19.66 12.99 -3.42
CA ASN A 11 -19.33 13.24 -2.02
C ASN A 11 -19.26 14.74 -1.67
N PHE A 12 -18.53 15.56 -2.43
CA PHE A 12 -18.36 17.00 -2.12
C PHE A 12 -18.96 17.93 -3.19
N LYS A 13 -19.70 17.39 -4.16
CA LYS A 13 -20.36 18.13 -5.25
C LYS A 13 -19.43 19.05 -6.05
N THR A 14 -18.11 18.82 -6.02
CA THR A 14 -17.14 19.51 -6.84
C THR A 14 -16.97 18.84 -8.19
N GLU A 15 -16.43 19.58 -9.15
CA GLU A 15 -16.21 19.07 -10.50
C GLU A 15 -14.86 18.37 -10.62
N PHE A 16 -14.80 17.30 -11.38
CA PHE A 16 -13.55 16.66 -11.81
C PHE A 16 -13.59 16.33 -13.30
N THR A 17 -12.43 16.24 -13.88
CA THR A 17 -12.29 15.99 -15.31
C THR A 17 -11.88 14.54 -15.57
N ILE A 18 -12.49 13.93 -16.58
CA ILE A 18 -12.03 12.70 -17.21
C ILE A 18 -11.42 13.12 -18.56
N GLU A 19 -10.13 12.89 -18.73
CA GLU A 19 -9.42 13.24 -19.96
C GLU A 19 -9.71 12.22 -21.07
N PRO A 20 -9.55 12.58 -22.35
CA PRO A 20 -9.83 11.66 -23.46
C PRO A 20 -9.10 10.33 -23.40
N GLU A 21 -7.83 10.34 -22.96
CA GLU A 21 -7.04 9.11 -22.80
C GLU A 21 -7.56 8.17 -21.69
N ASP A 22 -8.23 8.72 -20.68
CA ASP A 22 -8.80 7.92 -19.59
C ASP A 22 -9.95 7.05 -20.09
N PHE A 23 -10.75 7.53 -21.05
CA PHE A 23 -11.81 6.74 -21.65
C PHE A 23 -11.28 5.51 -22.38
N ALA A 24 -10.15 5.64 -23.08
CA ALA A 24 -9.51 4.50 -23.73
C ALA A 24 -9.07 3.43 -22.73
N PHE A 25 -8.61 3.84 -21.55
CA PHE A 25 -8.28 2.91 -20.47
C PHE A 25 -9.53 2.20 -19.93
N TYR A 26 -10.59 2.94 -19.59
CA TYR A 26 -11.83 2.34 -19.07
C TYR A 26 -12.49 1.39 -20.07
N GLU A 27 -12.47 1.72 -21.37
CA GLU A 27 -12.93 0.84 -22.44
C GLU A 27 -12.09 -0.44 -22.54
N LYS A 28 -10.75 -0.32 -22.50
CA LYS A 28 -9.80 -1.45 -22.51
C LYS A 28 -10.10 -2.46 -21.41
N ILE A 29 -10.39 -1.98 -20.20
CA ILE A 29 -10.68 -2.85 -19.05
C ILE A 29 -12.17 -3.18 -18.87
N LYS A 30 -13.04 -2.65 -19.76
CA LYS A 30 -14.48 -2.88 -19.77
C LYS A 30 -15.17 -2.47 -18.46
N VAL A 31 -14.91 -1.24 -18.01
CA VAL A 31 -15.60 -0.62 -16.86
C VAL A 31 -16.20 0.71 -17.25
N PRO A 32 -17.30 1.16 -16.64
CA PRO A 32 -17.82 2.49 -16.85
C PRO A 32 -16.85 3.53 -16.30
N PRO A 33 -16.83 4.75 -16.87
CA PRO A 33 -16.05 5.85 -16.30
C PRO A 33 -16.49 6.16 -14.87
N PRO A 34 -15.55 6.46 -13.94
CA PRO A 34 -15.84 6.65 -12.53
C PRO A 34 -16.81 7.81 -12.27
N THR A 35 -17.57 7.71 -11.19
CA THR A 35 -18.43 8.77 -10.67
C THR A 35 -17.80 9.56 -9.52
N TRP A 36 -16.64 9.12 -9.05
CA TRP A 36 -15.85 9.73 -7.98
C TRP A 36 -14.55 10.33 -8.51
N CYS A 37 -14.16 11.49 -7.97
CA CYS A 37 -12.86 12.09 -8.31
C CYS A 37 -11.68 11.23 -7.82
N PRO A 38 -10.47 11.37 -8.41
CA PRO A 38 -9.31 10.57 -8.04
C PRO A 38 -8.98 10.60 -6.54
N THR A 39 -9.02 11.78 -5.92
CA THR A 39 -8.78 11.96 -4.49
C THR A 39 -9.79 11.20 -3.62
N CYS A 40 -11.07 11.23 -4.00
CA CYS A 40 -12.11 10.49 -3.27
C CYS A 40 -12.01 8.99 -3.48
N ARG A 41 -11.59 8.52 -4.66
CA ARG A 41 -11.31 7.10 -4.89
C ARG A 41 -10.13 6.62 -4.04
N LEU A 42 -9.09 7.44 -3.91
CA LEU A 42 -7.96 7.15 -3.02
C LEU A 42 -8.40 7.12 -1.54
N PHE A 43 -9.13 8.14 -1.09
CA PHE A 43 -9.70 8.20 0.26
C PHE A 43 -10.51 6.95 0.60
N ARG A 44 -11.44 6.56 -0.28
CA ARG A 44 -12.29 5.39 -0.13
C ARG A 44 -11.48 4.09 0.04
N LYS A 45 -10.40 3.91 -0.73
CA LYS A 45 -9.48 2.77 -0.58
C LYS A 45 -8.70 2.83 0.74
N MET A 46 -8.23 4.00 1.14
CA MET A 46 -7.47 4.16 2.38
C MET A 46 -8.28 3.81 3.64
N LEU A 47 -9.61 3.91 3.60
CA LEU A 47 -10.49 3.45 4.68
C LEU A 47 -10.40 1.93 4.94
N TRP A 48 -9.98 1.14 3.97
CA TRP A 48 -9.89 -0.32 4.06
C TRP A 48 -8.51 -0.82 4.50
N ARG A 49 -7.64 0.08 4.92
CA ARG A 49 -6.27 -0.26 5.28
C ARG A 49 -5.86 0.35 6.62
N THR A 50 -5.25 -0.49 7.44
CA THR A 50 -4.44 -0.06 8.59
C THR A 50 -3.03 -0.63 8.45
N ASP A 51 -2.02 0.16 8.78
CA ASP A 51 -0.63 -0.28 8.70
C ASP A 51 -0.04 -0.58 10.07
N ILE A 52 -0.24 0.33 11.02
CA ILE A 52 0.49 0.32 12.29
C ILE A 52 -0.34 -0.11 13.50
N ASN A 53 -1.64 -0.29 13.35
CA ASN A 53 -2.51 -0.65 14.46
C ASN A 53 -2.52 -2.17 14.68
N LEU A 54 -2.31 -2.58 15.90
CA LEU A 54 -2.44 -3.96 16.38
C LEU A 54 -3.21 -3.97 17.70
N TYR A 55 -4.19 -4.86 17.75
CA TYR A 55 -5.09 -5.02 18.90
C TYR A 55 -5.01 -6.45 19.44
N ARG A 56 -5.24 -6.61 20.72
CA ARG A 56 -5.59 -7.91 21.29
C ARG A 56 -7.09 -8.12 21.19
N ARG A 57 -7.49 -9.23 20.56
CA ARG A 57 -8.89 -9.65 20.48
C ARG A 57 -9.00 -11.17 20.58
N PRO A 58 -10.19 -11.72 20.88
CA PRO A 58 -10.41 -13.16 20.80
C PRO A 58 -10.42 -13.62 19.32
N ASP A 59 -9.81 -14.76 19.03
CA ASP A 59 -10.05 -15.53 17.80
C ASP A 59 -11.54 -15.89 17.74
N SER A 60 -12.19 -15.59 16.62
CA SER A 60 -13.63 -15.84 16.46
C SER A 60 -14.00 -17.32 16.44
N ARG A 61 -13.03 -18.20 16.33
CA ARG A 61 -13.20 -19.66 16.35
C ARG A 61 -13.36 -20.21 17.77
N ASP A 62 -12.47 -19.85 18.69
CA ASP A 62 -12.34 -20.53 19.98
C ASP A 62 -12.10 -19.58 21.18
N GLY A 63 -12.06 -18.27 20.93
CA GLY A 63 -11.85 -17.27 21.98
C GLY A 63 -10.40 -17.08 22.42
N THR A 64 -9.43 -17.79 21.84
CA THR A 64 -8.01 -17.63 22.17
C THR A 64 -7.55 -16.19 21.87
N PRO A 65 -6.82 -15.53 22.80
CA PRO A 65 -6.31 -14.19 22.54
C PRO A 65 -5.30 -14.16 21.37
N ILE A 66 -5.53 -13.32 20.38
CA ILE A 66 -4.66 -13.13 19.22
C ILE A 66 -4.32 -11.65 19.01
N PHE A 67 -3.21 -11.38 18.33
CA PHE A 67 -2.94 -10.06 17.79
C PHE A 67 -3.59 -9.91 16.41
N SER A 68 -4.29 -8.81 16.20
CA SER A 68 -5.02 -8.52 14.96
C SER A 68 -4.89 -7.08 14.54
N MET A 69 -4.87 -6.83 13.23
CA MET A 69 -4.99 -5.50 12.66
C MET A 69 -6.42 -4.93 12.73
N TYR A 70 -7.38 -5.75 13.11
CA TYR A 70 -8.77 -5.34 13.30
C TYR A 70 -9.08 -5.22 14.78
N GLY A 71 -9.65 -4.09 15.19
CA GLY A 71 -10.06 -3.85 16.57
C GLY A 71 -11.12 -4.84 17.07
N PRO A 72 -11.26 -5.01 18.39
CA PRO A 72 -12.27 -5.92 18.95
C PRO A 72 -13.71 -5.55 18.59
N GLU A 73 -13.99 -4.27 18.33
CA GLU A 73 -15.30 -3.78 17.92
C GLU A 73 -15.60 -3.96 16.43
N SER A 74 -14.63 -4.41 15.64
CA SER A 74 -14.85 -4.68 14.22
C SER A 74 -15.88 -5.79 14.00
N PRO A 75 -16.85 -5.60 13.10
CA PRO A 75 -17.96 -6.54 12.94
C PRO A 75 -17.59 -7.85 12.26
N ILE A 76 -16.39 -7.95 11.69
CA ILE A 76 -15.93 -9.16 10.98
C ILE A 76 -15.45 -10.26 11.93
N LYS A 77 -15.61 -11.50 11.48
CA LYS A 77 -14.98 -12.66 12.11
C LYS A 77 -13.48 -12.66 11.77
N VAL A 78 -12.64 -12.93 12.76
CA VAL A 78 -11.18 -12.95 12.56
C VAL A 78 -10.61 -14.24 13.15
N TYR A 79 -9.82 -14.93 12.33
CA TYR A 79 -9.05 -16.11 12.75
C TYR A 79 -7.57 -15.77 12.87
N ASP A 80 -6.86 -16.48 13.77
CA ASP A 80 -5.41 -16.45 13.78
C ASP A 80 -4.85 -16.76 12.38
N ILE A 81 -3.81 -16.04 11.99
CA ILE A 81 -3.27 -16.14 10.63
C ILE A 81 -2.82 -17.57 10.28
N SER A 82 -2.25 -18.31 11.24
CA SER A 82 -1.76 -19.67 11.01
C SER A 82 -2.92 -20.65 10.77
N TYR A 83 -4.03 -20.45 11.48
CA TYR A 83 -5.25 -21.21 11.25
C TYR A 83 -5.93 -20.80 9.96
N TRP A 84 -6.01 -19.49 9.69
CA TRP A 84 -6.62 -18.95 8.46
C TRP A 84 -5.93 -19.48 7.20
N LEU A 85 -4.60 -19.63 7.21
CA LEU A 85 -3.82 -20.18 6.10
C LEU A 85 -3.89 -21.71 6.00
N SER A 86 -4.38 -22.42 7.02
CA SER A 86 -4.48 -23.88 7.02
C SER A 86 -5.67 -24.40 6.21
N ASP A 87 -5.67 -25.69 5.93
CA ASP A 87 -6.78 -26.39 5.27
C ASP A 87 -7.86 -26.88 6.25
N LYS A 88 -7.89 -26.35 7.49
CA LYS A 88 -8.85 -26.76 8.53
C LYS A 88 -10.22 -26.08 8.42
N TRP A 89 -10.39 -25.21 7.47
CA TRP A 89 -11.63 -24.51 7.15
C TRP A 89 -11.68 -24.22 5.65
N ASP A 90 -12.87 -24.09 5.08
CA ASP A 90 -13.06 -23.77 3.65
C ASP A 90 -13.99 -22.56 3.49
N PRO A 91 -13.54 -21.46 2.86
CA PRO A 91 -14.39 -20.32 2.56
C PRO A 91 -15.58 -20.66 1.62
N MET A 92 -15.52 -21.80 0.94
CA MET A 92 -16.65 -22.31 0.14
C MET A 92 -17.85 -22.75 0.97
N ASP A 93 -17.68 -23.03 2.28
CA ASP A 93 -18.78 -23.36 3.18
C ASP A 93 -19.74 -22.18 3.39
N TYR A 94 -19.28 -20.96 3.13
CA TYR A 94 -20.06 -19.73 3.22
C TYR A 94 -20.71 -19.31 1.89
N ARG A 95 -20.65 -20.15 0.83
CA ARG A 95 -21.18 -19.87 -0.49
C ARG A 95 -22.65 -19.46 -0.49
N ARG A 96 -23.02 -18.57 -1.40
CA ARG A 96 -24.37 -18.08 -1.56
C ARG A 96 -24.80 -18.13 -3.03
N GLU A 97 -26.10 -18.38 -3.26
CA GLU A 97 -26.73 -18.11 -4.55
C GLU A 97 -26.89 -16.61 -4.74
N TYR A 98 -26.72 -16.15 -5.97
CA TYR A 98 -27.00 -14.75 -6.29
C TYR A 98 -28.53 -14.52 -6.39
N ASP A 99 -29.00 -13.54 -5.64
CA ASP A 99 -30.42 -13.16 -5.59
C ASP A 99 -30.66 -11.87 -6.40
N PHE A 100 -31.31 -11.97 -7.53
CA PHE A 100 -31.67 -10.84 -8.38
C PHE A 100 -32.78 -9.93 -7.80
N SER A 101 -33.35 -10.24 -6.66
CA SER A 101 -34.33 -9.39 -5.99
C SER A 101 -33.69 -8.38 -5.01
N ARG A 102 -32.37 -8.43 -4.83
CA ARG A 102 -31.62 -7.63 -3.84
C ARG A 102 -30.36 -7.03 -4.44
N PRO A 103 -29.92 -5.81 -4.04
CA PRO A 103 -28.67 -5.22 -4.50
C PRO A 103 -27.45 -6.14 -4.26
N PHE A 104 -26.52 -6.13 -5.22
CA PHE A 104 -25.27 -6.91 -5.11
C PHE A 104 -24.50 -6.62 -3.82
N PHE A 105 -24.32 -5.34 -3.48
CA PHE A 105 -23.50 -4.97 -2.32
C PHE A 105 -24.12 -5.39 -0.99
N GLU A 106 -25.42 -5.51 -0.86
CA GLU A 106 -26.04 -6.09 0.33
C GLU A 106 -25.64 -7.55 0.53
N GLN A 107 -25.78 -8.36 -0.51
CA GLN A 107 -25.42 -9.78 -0.51
C GLN A 107 -23.93 -9.98 -0.28
N PHE A 108 -23.12 -9.14 -0.91
CA PHE A 108 -21.66 -9.14 -0.71
C PHE A 108 -21.27 -8.79 0.74
N ARG A 109 -21.92 -7.79 1.34
CA ARG A 109 -21.67 -7.41 2.74
C ARG A 109 -21.97 -8.55 3.70
N GLU A 110 -23.10 -9.24 3.51
CA GLU A 110 -23.43 -10.41 4.33
C GLU A 110 -22.39 -11.52 4.20
N LEU A 111 -21.93 -11.81 3.00
CA LEU A 111 -20.84 -12.78 2.77
C LEU A 111 -19.57 -12.33 3.48
N MET A 112 -19.19 -11.04 3.35
CA MET A 112 -17.99 -10.48 3.95
C MET A 112 -18.02 -10.57 5.49
N LEU A 113 -19.18 -10.40 6.12
CA LEU A 113 -19.34 -10.50 7.57
C LEU A 113 -19.32 -11.95 8.08
N ASP A 114 -19.67 -12.89 7.24
CA ASP A 114 -19.69 -14.31 7.59
C ASP A 114 -18.35 -15.00 7.39
N VAL A 115 -17.64 -14.71 6.31
CA VAL A 115 -16.33 -15.31 6.01
C VAL A 115 -15.25 -14.75 6.94
N PRO A 116 -14.49 -15.59 7.67
CA PRO A 116 -13.43 -15.10 8.54
C PRO A 116 -12.28 -14.44 7.79
N PHE A 117 -11.78 -13.33 8.34
CA PHE A 117 -10.61 -12.62 7.87
C PHE A 117 -9.34 -13.08 8.61
N PRO A 118 -8.14 -12.97 8.00
CA PRO A 118 -6.89 -13.22 8.69
C PRO A 118 -6.61 -12.14 9.74
N SER A 119 -6.07 -12.54 10.88
CA SER A 119 -5.75 -11.58 11.95
C SER A 119 -4.74 -10.51 11.55
N LYS A 120 -3.78 -10.88 10.72
CA LYS A 120 -2.71 -10.02 10.18
C LYS A 120 -2.43 -10.35 8.72
N ALA A 121 -1.84 -9.41 7.99
CA ALA A 121 -1.32 -9.63 6.64
C ALA A 121 0.17 -10.01 6.73
N VAL A 122 0.48 -11.24 7.10
CA VAL A 122 1.86 -11.73 7.22
C VAL A 122 2.04 -13.09 6.55
N ASP A 123 3.23 -13.32 5.99
CA ASP A 123 3.59 -14.58 5.32
C ASP A 123 5.07 -14.91 5.58
N ARG A 124 5.36 -16.16 5.97
CA ARG A 124 6.72 -16.64 6.27
C ARG A 124 7.51 -15.69 7.19
N VAL A 125 6.99 -15.43 8.36
CA VAL A 125 7.63 -14.58 9.38
C VAL A 125 7.99 -15.39 10.63
N VAL A 126 9.07 -14.99 11.31
CA VAL A 126 9.54 -15.62 12.56
C VAL A 126 9.85 -14.52 13.58
N SER A 127 9.41 -14.69 14.83
CA SER A 127 9.58 -13.65 15.88
C SER A 127 9.08 -12.27 15.48
N CYS A 128 7.86 -12.21 14.92
CA CYS A 128 7.24 -10.99 14.39
C CYS A 128 5.82 -10.76 14.95
N ASP A 129 5.62 -11.01 16.25
CA ASP A 129 4.30 -10.91 16.88
C ASP A 129 3.69 -9.51 16.77
N TYR A 130 4.52 -8.48 16.88
CA TYR A 130 4.15 -7.07 16.81
C TYR A 130 4.43 -6.47 15.42
N ALA A 131 4.21 -7.24 14.35
CA ALA A 131 4.38 -6.79 12.98
C ALA A 131 3.12 -7.05 12.15
N ASN A 132 2.92 -6.25 11.13
CA ASN A 132 1.85 -6.41 10.13
C ASN A 132 2.33 -6.00 8.74
N ASN A 133 1.64 -6.46 7.69
CA ASN A 133 2.06 -6.26 6.29
C ASN A 133 3.51 -6.71 6.06
N ALA A 134 3.88 -7.92 6.54
CA ALA A 134 5.26 -8.39 6.51
C ALA A 134 5.39 -9.77 5.85
N SER A 135 6.48 -9.98 5.11
CA SER A 135 6.77 -11.27 4.47
C SER A 135 8.26 -11.61 4.46
N ASN A 136 8.58 -12.93 4.50
CA ASN A 136 9.96 -13.42 4.47
C ASN A 136 10.88 -12.72 5.48
N SER A 137 10.45 -12.54 6.70
CA SER A 137 11.12 -11.66 7.66
C SER A 137 11.25 -12.28 9.04
N LYS A 138 12.25 -11.87 9.79
CA LYS A 138 12.46 -12.34 11.15
C LYS A 138 12.90 -11.21 12.09
N ASP A 139 12.61 -11.42 13.40
CA ASP A 139 13.01 -10.52 14.47
C ASP A 139 12.53 -9.08 14.25
N MET A 140 11.20 -8.90 14.05
CA MET A 140 10.57 -7.59 13.89
C MET A 140 9.79 -7.19 15.13
N TYR A 141 10.02 -5.96 15.60
CA TYR A 141 9.29 -5.39 16.72
C TYR A 141 8.72 -4.02 16.36
N LEU A 142 7.39 -3.86 16.50
CA LEU A 142 6.65 -2.63 16.13
C LEU A 142 7.09 -2.07 14.78
N SER A 143 7.14 -2.97 13.78
CA SER A 143 7.58 -2.64 12.44
C SER A 143 6.61 -3.19 11.39
N PHE A 144 6.36 -2.42 10.35
CA PHE A 144 5.25 -2.63 9.44
C PHE A 144 5.64 -2.40 7.99
N ALA A 145 4.91 -3.06 7.05
CA ALA A 145 5.16 -3.01 5.62
C ALA A 145 6.61 -3.41 5.27
N ALA A 146 7.03 -4.59 5.69
CA ALA A 146 8.41 -5.04 5.55
C ALA A 146 8.53 -6.40 4.81
N THR A 147 9.53 -6.50 3.94
CA THR A 147 9.77 -7.74 3.17
C THR A 147 11.26 -8.04 3.07
N ASN A 148 11.64 -9.31 3.26
CA ASN A 148 13.02 -9.79 3.24
C ASN A 148 13.90 -9.01 4.23
N VAL A 149 13.51 -8.96 5.49
CA VAL A 149 14.23 -8.19 6.51
C VAL A 149 14.59 -9.02 7.74
N GLU A 150 15.61 -8.57 8.47
CA GLU A 150 16.08 -9.17 9.71
C GLU A 150 16.45 -8.09 10.73
N ASN A 151 16.01 -8.26 11.99
CA ASN A 151 16.30 -7.35 13.10
C ASN A 151 15.85 -5.91 12.83
N ILE A 152 14.52 -5.72 12.75
CA ILE A 152 13.90 -4.42 12.44
C ILE A 152 13.06 -3.95 13.62
N GLN A 153 13.24 -2.68 14.04
CA GLN A 153 12.51 -2.12 15.16
C GLN A 153 11.97 -0.73 14.84
N PHE A 154 10.73 -0.45 15.25
CA PHE A 154 10.10 0.87 15.13
C PHE A 154 10.21 1.47 13.72
N SER A 155 10.02 0.65 12.68
CA SER A 155 10.29 1.05 11.31
C SER A 155 9.12 0.73 10.37
N PHE A 156 9.02 1.50 9.29
CA PHE A 156 7.93 1.41 8.34
C PHE A 156 8.45 1.44 6.90
N VAL A 157 7.91 0.56 6.03
CA VAL A 157 8.35 0.39 4.63
C VAL A 157 9.84 0.07 4.52
N VAL A 158 10.21 -1.15 4.94
CA VAL A 158 11.61 -1.62 4.93
C VAL A 158 11.75 -2.86 4.07
N TYR A 159 12.69 -2.83 3.10
CA TYR A 159 12.85 -3.93 2.15
C TYR A 159 14.29 -4.36 1.98
N ASN A 160 14.53 -5.70 1.90
CA ASN A 160 15.85 -6.28 1.65
C ASN A 160 16.93 -5.70 2.58
N SER A 161 16.62 -5.53 3.85
CA SER A 161 17.43 -4.77 4.79
C SER A 161 17.66 -5.51 6.11
N LYS A 162 18.71 -5.12 6.82
CA LYS A 162 19.06 -5.73 8.10
C LYS A 162 19.47 -4.67 9.13
N SER A 163 19.10 -4.92 10.39
CA SER A 163 19.47 -4.03 11.53
C SER A 163 19.03 -2.58 11.28
N ILE A 164 17.72 -2.38 11.10
CA ILE A 164 17.13 -1.06 10.86
C ILE A 164 16.29 -0.68 12.08
N SER A 165 16.44 0.54 12.55
CA SER A 165 15.67 1.06 13.66
C SER A 165 15.22 2.50 13.42
N ASN A 166 13.97 2.81 13.88
CA ASN A 166 13.39 4.15 13.84
C ASN A 166 13.44 4.78 12.42
N SER A 167 13.16 4.00 11.39
CA SER A 167 13.39 4.40 10.00
C SER A 167 12.16 4.19 9.13
N ILE A 168 12.02 5.02 8.10
CA ILE A 168 10.93 4.97 7.14
C ILE A 168 11.49 4.95 5.71
N TYR A 169 10.92 4.10 4.84
CA TYR A 169 11.33 3.93 3.43
C TYR A 169 12.84 3.59 3.30
N THR A 170 13.24 2.46 3.88
CA THR A 170 14.64 2.00 3.84
C THR A 170 14.75 0.74 2.98
N HIS A 171 15.58 0.78 1.95
CA HIS A 171 15.71 -0.30 0.97
C HIS A 171 17.17 -0.78 0.84
N SER A 172 17.37 -2.10 0.78
CA SER A 172 18.67 -2.73 0.52
C SER A 172 19.80 -2.15 1.36
N SER A 173 19.52 -1.88 2.64
CA SER A 173 20.40 -1.17 3.55
C SER A 173 20.68 -1.99 4.81
N GLU A 174 21.79 -1.67 5.49
CA GLU A 174 22.17 -2.34 6.73
C GLU A 174 22.71 -1.34 7.76
N ASN A 175 22.40 -1.58 9.04
CA ASN A 175 22.79 -0.73 10.17
C ASN A 175 22.33 0.74 9.99
N VAL A 176 21.01 0.94 9.86
CA VAL A 176 20.43 2.28 9.71
C VAL A 176 19.60 2.66 10.94
N PHE A 177 19.88 3.83 11.49
CA PHE A 177 19.11 4.43 12.58
C PHE A 177 18.60 5.81 12.18
N ASP A 178 17.31 6.08 12.44
CA ASP A 178 16.64 7.35 12.14
C ASP A 178 16.79 7.76 10.66
N GLY A 179 16.56 6.78 9.77
CA GLY A 179 16.68 6.98 8.32
C GLY A 179 15.34 7.32 7.65
N PHE A 180 15.40 8.14 6.60
CA PHE A 180 14.24 8.51 5.81
C PHE A 180 14.56 8.46 4.31
N TYR A 181 13.88 7.59 3.53
CA TYR A 181 14.12 7.36 2.09
C TYR A 181 15.58 6.99 1.75
N ASN A 182 16.16 6.00 2.43
CA ASN A 182 17.51 5.56 2.17
C ASN A 182 17.57 4.28 1.35
N THR A 183 18.47 4.21 0.39
CA THR A 183 18.63 3.07 -0.50
C THR A 183 20.10 2.66 -0.63
N ARG A 184 20.43 1.39 -0.41
CA ARG A 184 21.79 0.84 -0.46
C ARG A 184 22.79 1.65 0.39
N CYS A 185 22.35 1.95 1.61
CA CYS A 185 23.19 2.60 2.60
C CYS A 185 23.67 1.60 3.65
N TYR A 186 24.90 1.79 4.13
CA TYR A 186 25.48 1.00 5.19
C TYR A 186 26.00 1.92 6.32
N ASN A 187 25.71 1.54 7.57
CA ASN A 187 26.12 2.30 8.75
C ASN A 187 25.73 3.79 8.68
N SER A 188 24.42 4.04 8.74
CA SER A 188 23.86 5.37 8.53
C SER A 188 23.03 5.83 9.73
N VAL A 189 23.20 7.06 10.16
CA VAL A 189 22.46 7.66 11.26
C VAL A 189 21.88 9.02 10.83
N GLY A 190 20.57 9.21 10.99
CA GLY A 190 19.91 10.47 10.65
C GLY A 190 20.00 10.86 9.17
N ALA A 191 20.13 9.89 8.26
CA ALA A 191 20.29 10.14 6.84
C ALA A 191 18.94 10.26 6.13
N HIS A 192 18.79 11.27 5.29
CA HIS A 192 17.56 11.55 4.53
C HIS A 192 17.83 11.53 3.03
N ASN A 193 17.06 10.72 2.29
CA ASN A 193 17.12 10.61 0.83
C ASN A 193 18.55 10.37 0.32
N CYS A 194 19.26 9.45 0.96
CA CYS A 194 20.62 9.08 0.59
C CYS A 194 20.66 7.73 -0.11
N ALA A 195 21.60 7.59 -1.05
CA ALA A 195 21.77 6.34 -1.80
C ALA A 195 23.26 5.97 -1.97
N ASP A 196 23.53 4.65 -2.07
CA ASP A 196 24.87 4.13 -2.37
C ASP A 196 25.96 4.68 -1.43
N SER A 197 25.66 4.84 -0.15
CA SER A 197 26.50 5.60 0.78
C SER A 197 26.87 4.79 2.03
N ILE A 198 28.08 5.06 2.56
CA ILE A 198 28.66 4.29 3.65
C ILE A 198 29.16 5.25 4.75
N ASP A 199 28.96 4.89 6.03
CA ASP A 199 29.42 5.66 7.18
C ASP A 199 28.96 7.12 7.14
N ILE A 200 27.64 7.35 7.04
CA ILE A 200 27.07 8.68 6.92
C ILE A 200 26.24 9.07 8.14
N PHE A 201 26.44 10.29 8.59
CA PHE A 201 25.76 10.87 9.77
C PHE A 201 25.07 12.17 9.38
N PHE A 202 23.75 12.25 9.56
CA PHE A 202 22.95 13.46 9.32
C PHE A 202 23.15 14.05 7.91
N CYS A 203 23.21 13.20 6.89
CA CYS A 203 23.34 13.62 5.50
C CYS A 203 21.99 13.67 4.79
N LYS A 204 21.85 14.58 3.82
CA LYS A 204 20.63 14.73 3.04
C LYS A 204 20.92 14.79 1.54
N ASP A 205 20.10 14.10 0.72
CA ASP A 205 20.20 14.12 -0.75
C ASP A 205 21.60 13.73 -1.28
N CYS A 206 22.35 12.90 -0.57
CA CYS A 206 23.71 12.47 -0.94
C CYS A 206 23.70 11.13 -1.66
N VAL A 207 24.59 10.96 -2.65
CA VAL A 207 24.73 9.70 -3.41
C VAL A 207 26.19 9.34 -3.60
N GLY A 208 26.54 8.08 -3.30
CA GLY A 208 27.90 7.55 -3.48
C GLY A 208 28.91 8.22 -2.54
N VAL A 209 28.48 8.63 -1.36
CA VAL A 209 29.40 9.28 -0.38
C VAL A 209 29.86 8.30 0.69
N THR A 210 31.06 8.51 1.19
CA THR A 210 31.65 7.68 2.23
C THR A 210 32.24 8.56 3.32
N SER A 211 31.99 8.21 4.60
CA SER A 211 32.50 8.95 5.75
C SER A 211 32.18 10.46 5.67
N CYS A 212 30.89 10.78 5.72
CA CYS A 212 30.38 12.16 5.62
C CYS A 212 29.48 12.51 6.79
N PHE A 213 29.54 13.75 7.27
CA PHE A 213 28.75 14.23 8.39
C PHE A 213 28.07 15.57 8.07
N GLY A 214 26.75 15.67 8.31
CA GLY A 214 25.97 16.89 8.13
C GLY A 214 25.86 17.40 6.69
N CYS A 215 26.18 16.59 5.69
CA CYS A 215 26.32 17.01 4.29
C CYS A 215 25.01 17.01 3.51
N VAL A 216 24.93 17.87 2.49
CA VAL A 216 23.76 18.01 1.62
C VAL A 216 24.17 17.95 0.15
N GLY A 217 23.48 17.12 -0.63
CA GLY A 217 23.56 17.14 -2.09
C GLY A 217 24.87 16.64 -2.68
N LEU A 218 25.75 16.04 -1.92
CA LEU A 218 27.05 15.57 -2.38
C LEU A 218 26.94 14.32 -3.27
N ARG A 219 27.87 14.20 -4.22
CA ARG A 219 28.00 13.06 -5.15
C ARG A 219 29.44 12.57 -5.16
N ASN A 220 29.62 11.26 -4.90
CA ASN A 220 30.93 10.58 -5.02
C ASN A 220 32.04 11.31 -4.24
N LYS A 221 31.77 11.67 -3.00
CA LYS A 221 32.72 12.37 -2.09
C LYS A 221 33.01 11.53 -0.86
N SER A 222 34.18 11.76 -0.27
CA SER A 222 34.58 11.13 1.00
C SER A 222 35.16 12.16 1.95
N TYR A 223 35.03 11.87 3.24
CA TYR A 223 35.58 12.68 4.32
C TYR A 223 35.13 14.14 4.26
N CYS A 224 33.80 14.35 4.25
CA CYS A 224 33.22 15.69 4.26
C CYS A 224 32.47 15.99 5.56
N ILE A 225 32.65 17.18 6.09
CA ILE A 225 31.93 17.71 7.26
C ILE A 225 31.21 18.98 6.84
N PHE A 226 29.88 19.04 6.92
CA PHE A 226 29.07 20.17 6.46
C PHE A 226 29.50 20.67 5.06
N ASN A 227 29.58 19.78 4.10
CA ASN A 227 30.01 19.97 2.70
C ASN A 227 31.50 20.39 2.51
N LYS A 228 32.26 20.54 3.56
CA LYS A 228 33.71 20.84 3.47
C LYS A 228 34.51 19.55 3.49
N GLN A 229 35.28 19.31 2.45
CA GLN A 229 36.18 18.15 2.40
C GLN A 229 37.37 18.37 3.33
N VAL A 230 37.71 17.35 4.11
CA VAL A 230 38.83 17.36 5.09
C VAL A 230 39.72 16.14 4.84
N SER A 231 40.84 16.03 5.56
CA SER A 231 41.65 14.81 5.53
C SER A 231 40.92 13.65 6.26
N LYS A 232 41.37 12.44 6.02
CA LYS A 232 40.88 11.26 6.72
C LYS A 232 41.06 11.35 8.21
N GLU A 233 42.24 11.84 8.64
CA GLU A 233 42.65 11.99 10.03
C GLU A 233 41.76 13.04 10.73
N GLU A 234 41.54 14.18 10.09
CA GLU A 234 40.66 15.24 10.61
C GLU A 234 39.20 14.73 10.74
N TYR A 235 38.70 13.97 9.76
CA TYR A 235 37.39 13.38 9.85
C TYR A 235 37.27 12.39 11.02
N GLN A 236 38.24 11.51 11.18
CA GLN A 236 38.24 10.52 12.26
C GLN A 236 38.30 11.21 13.66
N GLN A 237 39.09 12.24 13.78
CA GLN A 237 39.14 13.03 15.03
C GLN A 237 37.78 13.70 15.30
N PHE A 238 37.18 14.31 14.28
CA PHE A 238 35.88 14.94 14.41
C PHE A 238 34.77 13.93 14.83
N ILE A 239 34.71 12.76 14.23
CA ILE A 239 33.70 11.73 14.59
C ILE A 239 33.86 11.24 16.03
N LYS A 240 35.10 11.08 16.48
CA LYS A 240 35.40 10.73 17.87
C LYS A 240 34.92 11.80 18.86
N GLU A 241 35.13 13.06 18.54
CA GLU A 241 34.68 14.20 19.36
C GLU A 241 33.16 14.40 19.28
N ALA A 242 32.55 14.16 18.12
CA ALA A 242 31.10 14.29 17.91
C ALA A 242 30.29 13.35 18.80
N SER A 243 30.85 12.24 19.28
CA SER A 243 30.21 11.33 20.25
C SER A 243 28.76 10.98 19.89
N VAL A 244 28.52 10.64 18.63
CA VAL A 244 27.14 10.39 18.09
C VAL A 244 26.36 9.27 18.80
N GLY A 245 27.01 8.42 19.58
CA GLY A 245 26.39 7.44 20.44
C GLY A 245 25.75 8.00 21.72
N SER A 246 26.01 9.25 22.07
CA SER A 246 25.35 9.96 23.17
C SER A 246 24.03 10.58 22.69
N TRP A 247 22.93 10.32 23.37
CA TRP A 247 21.60 10.86 22.99
C TRP A 247 21.56 12.39 22.93
N ASN A 248 22.22 13.06 23.88
CA ASN A 248 22.31 14.53 23.89
C ASN A 248 23.09 15.05 22.68
N MET A 249 24.24 14.45 22.37
CA MET A 249 25.06 14.84 21.21
C MET A 249 24.34 14.51 19.90
N TYR A 250 23.66 13.35 19.81
CA TYR A 250 22.82 13.00 18.68
C TYR A 250 21.77 14.09 18.39
N ARG A 251 21.01 14.52 19.39
CA ARG A 251 20.01 15.60 19.23
C ARG A 251 20.66 16.92 18.78
N THR A 252 21.75 17.33 19.41
CA THR A 252 22.45 18.54 19.04
C THR A 252 22.94 18.52 17.59
N HIS A 253 23.52 17.41 17.16
CA HIS A 253 24.00 17.26 15.78
C HIS A 253 22.86 17.18 14.78
N LYS A 254 21.75 16.52 15.12
CA LYS A 254 20.54 16.46 14.28
C LYS A 254 19.99 17.87 14.04
N GLU A 255 19.78 18.66 15.08
CA GLU A 255 19.29 20.03 14.98
C GLU A 255 20.23 20.90 14.14
N ARG A 256 21.53 20.87 14.44
CA ARG A 256 22.54 21.61 13.67
C ARG A 256 22.56 21.23 12.20
N SER A 257 22.46 19.96 11.90
CA SER A 257 22.44 19.49 10.51
C SER A 257 21.17 19.91 9.78
N TYR A 258 20.02 19.88 10.44
CA TYR A 258 18.76 20.36 9.85
C TYR A 258 18.81 21.86 9.56
N ASP A 259 19.38 22.67 10.41
CA ASP A 259 19.58 24.10 10.15
C ASP A 259 20.55 24.35 8.99
N PHE A 260 21.59 23.55 8.86
CA PHE A 260 22.48 23.59 7.71
C PHE A 260 21.75 23.21 6.41
N TRP A 261 20.91 22.16 6.42
CA TRP A 261 20.15 21.72 5.24
C TRP A 261 19.18 22.78 4.70
N LYS A 262 18.61 23.62 5.57
CA LYS A 262 17.69 24.72 5.17
C LYS A 262 18.36 25.78 4.29
N GLN A 263 19.69 25.84 4.24
CA GLN A 263 20.45 26.78 3.42
C GLN A 263 20.52 26.34 1.94
N PHE A 264 20.08 25.13 1.62
CA PHE A 264 20.17 24.56 0.28
C PHE A 264 18.79 24.48 -0.38
N PRO A 265 18.72 24.66 -1.72
CA PRO A 265 17.47 24.53 -2.43
C PRO A 265 16.90 23.10 -2.30
N VAL A 266 15.58 23.01 -2.21
CA VAL A 266 14.85 21.75 -2.21
C VAL A 266 14.47 21.38 -3.64
N LYS A 267 14.56 20.11 -3.99
CA LYS A 267 14.13 19.61 -5.30
C LYS A 267 12.63 19.72 -5.45
N PHE A 268 12.17 20.06 -6.66
CA PHE A 268 10.76 20.08 -7.03
C PHE A 268 10.15 18.67 -6.97
N MET A 269 10.89 17.67 -7.40
CA MET A 269 10.46 16.26 -7.42
C MET A 269 11.66 15.35 -7.12
N SER A 270 11.44 14.34 -6.34
CA SER A 270 12.40 13.25 -6.11
C SER A 270 12.18 12.14 -7.14
N GLY A 271 13.25 11.61 -7.70
CA GLY A 271 13.17 10.48 -8.61
C GLY A 271 14.33 10.39 -9.59
N THR A 272 14.45 9.25 -10.24
CA THR A 272 15.54 8.95 -11.19
C THR A 272 15.07 8.12 -12.37
N LYS A 273 15.71 8.30 -13.55
CA LYS A 273 15.46 7.51 -14.77
C LYS A 273 14.00 7.52 -15.23
N ASN A 274 13.34 8.65 -15.16
CA ASN A 274 11.94 8.80 -15.53
C ASN A 274 11.78 9.40 -16.93
N ILE A 275 10.72 9.01 -17.63
CA ILE A 275 10.33 9.56 -18.94
C ILE A 275 8.84 9.91 -18.85
N ASP A 276 8.50 11.18 -19.05
CA ASP A 276 7.13 11.66 -19.10
C ASP A 276 6.31 11.30 -17.85
N VAL A 277 6.67 11.89 -16.71
CA VAL A 277 6.05 11.60 -15.43
C VAL A 277 5.59 12.85 -14.69
N THR A 278 4.53 12.74 -13.89
CA THR A 278 4.09 13.73 -12.90
C THR A 278 3.78 13.07 -11.57
N GLY A 279 4.23 13.66 -10.46
CA GLY A 279 4.13 13.13 -9.11
C GLY A 279 5.42 13.30 -8.33
N ASP A 280 5.66 12.47 -7.33
CA ASP A 280 6.89 12.50 -6.53
C ASP A 280 7.36 11.08 -6.15
N ASN A 281 8.65 10.93 -5.83
CA ASN A 281 9.32 9.65 -5.56
C ASN A 281 9.11 8.59 -6.66
N LEU A 282 9.32 9.00 -7.90
CA LEU A 282 9.18 8.13 -9.06
C LEU A 282 10.55 7.65 -9.55
N ASN A 283 10.74 6.35 -9.68
CA ASN A 283 12.02 5.77 -10.09
C ASN A 283 11.84 4.76 -11.21
N ASN A 284 12.57 4.94 -12.33
CA ASN A 284 12.50 4.08 -13.51
C ASN A 284 11.07 3.97 -14.06
N CYS A 285 10.37 5.09 -14.16
CA CYS A 285 8.98 5.18 -14.58
C CYS A 285 8.85 5.79 -15.97
N LYS A 286 7.83 5.35 -16.73
CA LYS A 286 7.52 5.86 -18.06
C LYS A 286 6.02 6.07 -18.22
N ASN A 287 5.61 7.26 -18.67
CA ASN A 287 4.20 7.63 -18.82
C ASN A 287 3.40 7.39 -17.54
N VAL A 288 3.85 7.97 -16.43
CA VAL A 288 3.22 7.85 -15.11
C VAL A 288 2.71 9.21 -14.67
N ARG A 289 1.41 9.33 -14.41
CA ARG A 289 0.74 10.59 -14.12
C ARG A 289 0.12 10.63 -12.73
N GLU A 290 0.24 11.75 -12.05
CA GLU A 290 -0.39 12.02 -10.75
C GLU A 290 -0.22 10.84 -9.78
N SER A 291 1.01 10.30 -9.72
CA SER A 291 1.33 9.09 -8.96
C SER A 291 2.50 9.34 -8.02
N PHE A 292 2.55 8.62 -6.91
CA PHE A 292 3.50 8.88 -5.83
C PHE A 292 4.09 7.56 -5.31
N ASP A 293 5.39 7.56 -4.97
CA ASP A 293 6.12 6.39 -4.46
C ASP A 293 6.01 5.18 -5.41
N VAL A 294 6.40 5.36 -6.67
CA VAL A 294 6.35 4.28 -7.68
C VAL A 294 7.74 3.94 -8.19
N THR A 295 8.03 2.65 -8.24
CA THR A 295 9.25 2.10 -8.84
C THR A 295 8.87 1.16 -9.99
N GLU A 296 9.54 1.31 -11.15
CA GLU A 296 9.33 0.48 -12.34
C GLU A 296 7.88 0.52 -12.88
N GLY A 297 7.28 1.70 -12.92
CA GLY A 297 5.93 1.93 -13.41
C GLY A 297 5.87 2.28 -14.90
N GLU A 298 4.90 1.71 -15.63
CA GLU A 298 4.63 2.08 -17.04
C GLU A 298 3.12 2.25 -17.27
N ASN A 299 2.73 3.39 -17.90
CA ASN A 299 1.33 3.72 -18.19
C ASN A 299 0.43 3.69 -16.93
N LEU A 300 0.81 4.40 -15.90
CA LEU A 300 0.08 4.47 -14.63
C LEU A 300 -0.54 5.84 -14.41
N LYS A 301 -1.72 5.88 -13.78
CA LYS A 301 -2.36 7.13 -13.35
C LYS A 301 -3.03 6.99 -11.99
N TYR A 302 -2.87 7.99 -11.12
CA TYR A 302 -3.43 8.01 -9.77
C TYR A 302 -2.99 6.82 -8.90
N CYS A 303 -1.79 6.30 -9.13
CA CYS A 303 -1.24 5.17 -8.38
C CYS A 303 -0.42 5.66 -7.18
N TYR A 304 -0.46 4.91 -6.09
CA TYR A 304 0.22 5.29 -4.87
C TYR A 304 0.93 4.11 -4.21
N SER A 305 2.23 4.29 -3.90
CA SER A 305 3.07 3.34 -3.17
C SER A 305 3.18 1.95 -3.83
N LEU A 306 3.56 1.92 -5.11
CA LEU A 306 3.89 0.72 -5.88
C LEU A 306 5.41 0.58 -5.94
N THR A 307 5.99 0.03 -4.90
CA THR A 307 7.45 0.06 -4.68
C THR A 307 8.15 -1.27 -4.96
N PHE A 308 7.39 -2.30 -5.33
CA PHE A 308 7.92 -3.63 -5.61
C PHE A 308 7.68 -4.06 -7.03
N GLY A 309 8.73 -4.15 -7.84
CA GLY A 309 8.68 -4.70 -9.17
C GLY A 309 7.78 -3.91 -10.12
N ILE A 310 7.44 -4.52 -11.23
CA ILE A 310 6.82 -3.85 -12.38
C ILE A 310 5.31 -3.71 -12.18
N ALA A 311 4.78 -2.48 -12.36
CA ALA A 311 3.35 -2.23 -12.51
C ALA A 311 3.09 -1.58 -13.87
N LYS A 312 2.11 -2.11 -14.62
CA LYS A 312 1.79 -1.63 -15.98
C LYS A 312 0.29 -1.41 -16.18
N ASP A 313 -0.03 -0.44 -17.05
CA ASP A 313 -1.38 -0.23 -17.58
C ASP A 313 -2.44 -0.23 -16.46
N SER A 314 -2.23 0.55 -15.38
CA SER A 314 -3.06 0.48 -14.19
C SER A 314 -3.42 1.86 -13.66
N TYR A 315 -4.67 2.03 -13.22
CA TYR A 315 -5.17 3.27 -12.64
C TYR A 315 -5.68 3.06 -11.22
N ASP A 316 -5.54 4.09 -10.37
CA ASP A 316 -6.08 4.08 -9.01
C ASP A 316 -5.62 2.90 -8.14
N TYR A 317 -4.43 2.38 -8.39
CA TYR A 317 -3.87 1.26 -7.67
C TYR A 317 -3.04 1.75 -6.49
N PHE A 318 -3.39 1.27 -5.29
CA PHE A 318 -2.83 1.73 -4.03
C PHE A 318 -2.12 0.61 -3.27
N ARG A 319 -0.82 0.76 -3.07
CA ARG A 319 0.13 -0.16 -2.42
C ARG A 319 0.22 -1.57 -3.01
N PHE A 320 1.41 -1.98 -3.08
CA PHE A 320 1.99 -3.24 -3.53
C PHE A 320 2.32 -3.19 -5.01
N SER A 321 2.66 -4.22 -5.65
CA SER A 321 3.01 -4.43 -7.05
C SER A 321 3.60 -5.84 -7.20
N ASN A 322 4.77 -6.01 -7.79
CA ASN A 322 5.41 -7.27 -8.06
C ASN A 322 4.75 -8.01 -9.25
N ASN A 323 4.92 -7.44 -10.44
CA ASN A 323 4.32 -7.88 -11.70
C ASN A 323 2.79 -7.76 -11.73
N ALA A 324 2.32 -6.52 -11.67
CA ALA A 324 0.90 -6.17 -11.76
C ALA A 324 0.57 -5.56 -13.12
N GLU A 325 -0.50 -6.01 -13.76
CA GLU A 325 -0.94 -5.49 -15.06
C GLU A 325 -2.47 -5.35 -15.14
N LEU A 326 -2.95 -4.23 -15.69
CA LEU A 326 -4.38 -3.95 -15.87
C LEU A 326 -5.17 -4.00 -14.55
N ILE A 327 -4.64 -3.33 -13.54
CA ILE A 327 -5.28 -3.21 -12.22
C ILE A 327 -6.03 -1.89 -12.15
N TYR A 328 -7.28 -1.93 -11.68
CA TYR A 328 -8.09 -0.74 -11.53
C TYR A 328 -8.79 -0.68 -10.17
N ASP A 329 -8.73 0.49 -9.53
CA ASP A 329 -9.39 0.82 -8.26
C ASP A 329 -9.28 -0.32 -7.24
N SER A 330 -8.04 -0.78 -7.01
CA SER A 330 -7.74 -1.94 -6.16
C SER A 330 -6.75 -1.58 -5.05
N LEU A 331 -6.80 -2.33 -3.95
CA LEU A 331 -6.05 -2.08 -2.74
C LEU A 331 -5.21 -3.29 -2.34
N ALA A 332 -3.92 -3.08 -2.05
CA ALA A 332 -3.01 -4.07 -1.47
C ALA A 332 -3.02 -5.43 -2.22
N CYS A 333 -3.06 -5.37 -3.54
CA CYS A 333 -2.97 -6.54 -4.40
C CYS A 333 -1.56 -6.65 -5.00
N GLY A 334 -1.09 -7.89 -5.27
CA GLY A 334 0.25 -8.03 -5.82
C GLY A 334 0.70 -9.47 -6.06
N THR A 335 1.96 -9.63 -6.46
CA THR A 335 2.63 -10.88 -6.79
C THR A 335 1.97 -11.64 -7.95
N ASN A 336 2.37 -11.28 -9.19
CA ASN A 336 1.90 -11.89 -10.43
C ASN A 336 0.38 -11.81 -10.60
N ILE A 337 -0.14 -10.60 -10.59
CA ILE A 337 -1.58 -10.31 -10.71
C ILE A 337 -1.90 -9.64 -12.04
N SER A 338 -3.09 -9.92 -12.58
CA SER A 338 -3.56 -9.24 -13.78
C SER A 338 -5.07 -9.09 -13.83
N ARG A 339 -5.54 -8.00 -14.44
CA ARG A 339 -6.97 -7.73 -14.66
C ARG A 339 -7.82 -7.85 -13.40
N LEU A 340 -7.34 -7.24 -12.31
CA LEU A 340 -8.12 -7.10 -11.07
C LEU A 340 -8.82 -5.75 -11.05
N LYS A 341 -10.10 -5.76 -10.68
CA LYS A 341 -10.91 -4.55 -10.53
C LYS A 341 -11.64 -4.57 -9.21
N PHE A 342 -11.57 -3.47 -8.47
CA PHE A 342 -12.27 -3.35 -7.19
C PHE A 342 -11.91 -4.45 -6.18
N CYS A 343 -10.65 -4.90 -6.19
CA CYS A 343 -10.18 -5.98 -5.32
C CYS A 343 -9.39 -5.45 -4.13
N SER A 344 -9.39 -6.20 -3.03
CA SER A 344 -8.67 -5.84 -1.81
C SER A 344 -7.91 -7.04 -1.24
N TYR A 345 -6.60 -6.89 -0.99
CA TYR A 345 -5.74 -7.95 -0.45
C TYR A 345 -5.75 -9.25 -1.27
N CYS A 346 -5.77 -9.15 -2.60
CA CYS A 346 -5.71 -10.30 -3.51
C CYS A 346 -4.27 -10.55 -3.95
N TYR A 347 -3.68 -11.61 -3.44
CA TYR A 347 -2.33 -12.11 -3.70
C TYR A 347 -2.12 -13.53 -3.13
N PRO A 348 -1.13 -14.33 -3.63
CA PRO A 348 -0.46 -14.18 -4.92
C PRO A 348 -1.32 -14.67 -6.09
N GLU A 349 -0.86 -14.42 -7.32
CA GLU A 349 -1.35 -15.10 -8.54
C GLU A 349 -2.86 -15.02 -8.76
N CYS A 350 -3.44 -13.84 -8.57
CA CYS A 350 -4.85 -13.60 -8.87
C CYS A 350 -5.01 -12.94 -10.25
N SER A 351 -6.05 -13.36 -10.98
CA SER A 351 -6.35 -12.76 -12.28
C SER A 351 -7.83 -12.72 -12.61
N GLU A 352 -8.23 -11.89 -13.59
CA GLU A 352 -9.59 -11.82 -14.13
C GLU A 352 -10.68 -11.75 -13.06
N SER A 353 -10.46 -11.00 -11.98
CA SER A 353 -11.34 -11.01 -10.81
C SER A 353 -11.84 -9.62 -10.46
N GLU A 354 -13.07 -9.54 -9.99
CA GLU A 354 -13.75 -8.31 -9.64
C GLU A 354 -14.45 -8.45 -8.27
N TYR A 355 -14.37 -7.41 -7.44
CA TYR A 355 -14.96 -7.38 -6.09
C TYR A 355 -14.49 -8.54 -5.19
N ALA A 356 -13.22 -8.92 -5.28
CA ALA A 356 -12.64 -9.97 -4.45
C ALA A 356 -11.88 -9.40 -3.26
N ILE A 357 -12.04 -10.02 -2.09
CA ILE A 357 -11.32 -9.65 -0.85
C ILE A 357 -10.57 -10.86 -0.30
N GLN A 358 -9.29 -10.70 0.07
CA GLN A 358 -8.47 -11.74 0.72
C GLN A 358 -8.36 -13.04 -0.09
N CYS A 359 -8.37 -12.96 -1.42
CA CYS A 359 -8.27 -14.11 -2.30
C CYS A 359 -6.84 -14.35 -2.80
N GLY A 360 -6.45 -15.61 -2.99
CA GLY A 360 -5.12 -15.97 -3.46
C GLY A 360 -5.10 -17.14 -4.45
N SER A 361 -4.15 -17.15 -5.41
CA SER A 361 -3.96 -18.18 -6.44
C SER A 361 -5.26 -18.55 -7.17
N SER A 362 -6.07 -17.56 -7.48
CA SER A 362 -7.44 -17.73 -7.97
C SER A 362 -7.73 -16.85 -9.19
N SER A 363 -8.70 -17.25 -10.00
CA SER A 363 -9.08 -16.46 -11.18
C SER A 363 -10.57 -16.50 -11.45
N ASN A 364 -11.07 -15.52 -12.21
CA ASN A 364 -12.48 -15.44 -12.57
C ASN A 364 -13.39 -15.48 -11.32
N LEU A 365 -13.13 -14.56 -10.39
CA LEU A 365 -13.94 -14.38 -9.19
C LEU A 365 -14.81 -13.12 -9.32
N PHE A 366 -16.05 -13.19 -8.85
CA PHE A 366 -16.93 -12.05 -8.76
C PHE A 366 -17.63 -12.00 -7.39
N GLY A 367 -17.35 -10.96 -6.59
CA GLY A 367 -17.92 -10.82 -5.25
C GLY A 367 -17.51 -11.91 -4.27
N CYS A 368 -16.23 -12.30 -4.24
CA CYS A 368 -15.74 -13.41 -3.43
C CYS A 368 -14.86 -12.97 -2.27
N VAL A 369 -14.87 -13.74 -1.18
CA VAL A 369 -14.11 -13.45 0.04
C VAL A 369 -13.33 -14.68 0.49
N GLY A 370 -12.01 -14.55 0.71
CA GLY A 370 -11.16 -15.57 1.33
C GLY A 370 -10.80 -16.78 0.46
N LEU A 371 -11.20 -16.81 -0.81
CA LEU A 371 -11.00 -17.97 -1.69
C LEU A 371 -9.53 -18.20 -2.04
N ARG A 372 -9.11 -19.46 -2.02
CA ARG A 372 -7.77 -19.88 -2.42
C ARG A 372 -7.83 -21.01 -3.43
N LYS A 373 -7.04 -20.91 -4.51
CA LYS A 373 -6.95 -21.92 -5.59
C LYS A 373 -8.32 -22.28 -6.18
N LYS A 374 -9.16 -21.27 -6.41
CA LYS A 374 -10.52 -21.43 -6.97
C LYS A 374 -10.67 -20.65 -8.29
N GLN A 375 -11.62 -21.09 -9.08
CA GLN A 375 -11.95 -20.45 -10.36
C GLN A 375 -13.46 -20.45 -10.59
N TYR A 376 -13.94 -19.45 -11.35
CA TYR A 376 -15.34 -19.31 -11.75
C TYR A 376 -16.30 -19.29 -10.55
N CYS A 377 -16.02 -18.42 -9.57
CA CYS A 377 -16.87 -18.30 -8.38
C CYS A 377 -17.60 -16.96 -8.34
N ILE A 378 -18.86 -17.00 -7.92
CA ILE A 378 -19.68 -15.83 -7.61
C ILE A 378 -20.19 -16.00 -6.18
N LEU A 379 -20.02 -15.01 -5.30
CA LEU A 379 -20.37 -15.07 -3.87
C LEU A 379 -19.92 -16.37 -3.20
N ASN A 380 -18.65 -16.75 -3.42
CA ASN A 380 -18.02 -18.01 -2.97
C ASN A 380 -18.66 -19.31 -3.50
N LYS A 381 -19.68 -19.26 -4.34
CA LYS A 381 -20.22 -20.43 -5.02
C LYS A 381 -19.50 -20.66 -6.34
N GLN A 382 -19.03 -21.89 -6.59
CA GLN A 382 -18.39 -22.27 -7.84
C GLN A 382 -19.40 -22.65 -8.91
N TYR A 383 -19.16 -22.21 -10.13
CA TYR A 383 -19.95 -22.50 -11.33
C TYR A 383 -19.07 -23.16 -12.40
N SER A 384 -19.68 -23.73 -13.40
CA SER A 384 -18.96 -24.03 -14.64
C SER A 384 -18.52 -22.73 -15.34
N LYS A 385 -17.52 -22.83 -16.22
CA LYS A 385 -17.06 -21.68 -16.99
C LYS A 385 -18.20 -21.00 -17.75
N ASN A 386 -19.03 -21.78 -18.41
CA ASN A 386 -20.15 -21.26 -19.24
C ASN A 386 -21.18 -20.51 -18.37
N GLU A 387 -21.59 -21.10 -17.25
CA GLU A 387 -22.51 -20.46 -16.32
C GLU A 387 -21.94 -19.15 -15.77
N TYR A 388 -20.66 -19.14 -15.39
CA TYR A 388 -19.98 -17.95 -14.91
C TYR A 388 -19.98 -16.82 -15.96
N GLU A 389 -19.58 -17.16 -17.21
CA GLU A 389 -19.51 -16.20 -18.32
C GLU A 389 -20.91 -15.67 -18.73
N GLU A 390 -21.98 -16.43 -18.47
CA GLU A 390 -23.35 -16.00 -18.67
C GLU A 390 -23.88 -15.14 -17.52
N LEU A 391 -23.59 -15.51 -16.26
CA LEU A 391 -24.14 -14.85 -15.07
C LEU A 391 -23.48 -13.50 -14.78
N VAL A 392 -22.15 -13.38 -14.91
CA VAL A 392 -21.42 -12.15 -14.55
C VAL A 392 -21.93 -10.92 -15.33
N PRO A 393 -22.13 -10.96 -16.66
CA PRO A 393 -22.74 -9.84 -17.37
C PRO A 393 -24.15 -9.47 -16.87
N LYS A 394 -24.99 -10.45 -16.52
CA LYS A 394 -26.32 -10.22 -15.96
C LYS A 394 -26.25 -9.55 -14.59
N ILE A 395 -25.31 -9.97 -13.75
CA ILE A 395 -25.07 -9.34 -12.44
C ILE A 395 -24.59 -7.90 -12.60
N LYS A 396 -23.66 -7.64 -13.51
CA LYS A 396 -23.19 -6.27 -13.80
C LYS A 396 -24.34 -5.36 -14.25
N GLN A 397 -25.22 -5.84 -15.11
CA GLN A 397 -26.41 -5.11 -15.52
C GLN A 397 -27.35 -4.89 -14.33
N HIS A 398 -27.58 -5.92 -13.51
CA HIS A 398 -28.39 -5.82 -12.31
C HIS A 398 -27.85 -4.79 -11.30
N MET A 399 -26.53 -4.67 -11.14
CA MET A 399 -25.92 -3.64 -10.32
C MET A 399 -26.18 -2.20 -10.84
N GLN A 400 -26.40 -2.03 -12.14
CA GLN A 400 -26.83 -0.74 -12.71
C GLN A 400 -28.31 -0.48 -12.49
N ASP A 401 -29.15 -1.51 -12.64
CA ASP A 401 -30.60 -1.42 -12.55
C ASP A 401 -31.09 -1.33 -11.09
N MET A 402 -30.36 -1.97 -10.18
CA MET A 402 -30.63 -2.00 -8.73
C MET A 402 -29.38 -1.62 -7.94
N PRO A 403 -29.00 -0.33 -7.93
CA PRO A 403 -27.81 0.14 -7.22
C PRO A 403 -27.97 0.04 -5.69
N TYR A 404 -26.84 -0.06 -5.00
CA TYR A 404 -26.79 0.09 -3.54
C TYR A 404 -26.67 1.57 -3.17
N THR A 405 -27.46 2.00 -2.18
CA THR A 405 -27.35 3.35 -1.59
C THR A 405 -26.94 3.21 -0.14
N ASP A 406 -25.84 3.84 0.25
CA ASP A 406 -25.36 3.83 1.62
C ASP A 406 -26.16 4.82 2.53
N LYS A 407 -25.90 4.78 3.83
CA LYS A 407 -26.55 5.65 4.83
C LYS A 407 -26.32 7.15 4.58
N GLY A 408 -25.25 7.50 3.87
CA GLY A 408 -24.93 8.87 3.47
C GLY A 408 -25.59 9.30 2.15
N GLY A 409 -26.43 8.44 1.54
CA GLY A 409 -27.11 8.71 0.27
C GLY A 409 -26.22 8.57 -0.97
N ARG A 410 -25.04 7.97 -0.84
CA ARG A 410 -24.12 7.74 -1.97
C ARG A 410 -24.52 6.44 -2.70
N VAL A 411 -24.52 6.51 -4.02
CA VAL A 411 -25.01 5.43 -4.88
C VAL A 411 -23.83 4.64 -5.45
N TYR A 412 -23.88 3.33 -5.36
CA TYR A 412 -22.85 2.40 -5.84
C TYR A 412 -23.46 1.46 -6.89
N THR A 413 -22.97 1.60 -8.10
CA THR A 413 -23.28 0.73 -9.25
C THR A 413 -22.07 -0.14 -9.61
N TYR A 414 -22.18 -0.96 -10.63
CA TYR A 414 -20.99 -1.59 -11.22
C TYR A 414 -20.01 -0.53 -11.73
N GLY A 415 -18.75 -0.67 -11.37
CA GLY A 415 -17.71 0.29 -11.71
C GLY A 415 -17.20 1.11 -10.52
N GLU A 416 -17.85 1.00 -9.36
CA GLU A 416 -17.42 1.65 -8.11
C GLU A 416 -16.83 0.63 -7.13
N PHE A 417 -15.79 1.04 -6.42
CA PHE A 417 -15.21 0.25 -5.32
C PHE A 417 -16.22 0.04 -4.18
N PHE A 418 -15.90 -0.80 -3.21
CA PHE A 418 -16.77 -1.11 -2.08
C PHE A 418 -17.30 0.13 -1.36
N PRO A 419 -18.56 0.11 -0.89
CA PRO A 419 -19.11 1.17 -0.05
C PRO A 419 -18.26 1.48 1.16
N MET A 420 -18.07 2.76 1.47
CA MET A 420 -17.20 3.20 2.56
C MET A 420 -17.64 2.61 3.91
N GLU A 421 -18.94 2.51 4.15
CA GLU A 421 -19.51 1.95 5.39
C GLU A 421 -19.31 0.44 5.55
N PHE A 422 -18.75 -0.26 4.56
CA PHE A 422 -18.40 -1.67 4.67
C PHE A 422 -16.99 -1.88 5.23
N SER A 423 -16.19 -0.83 5.31
CA SER A 423 -14.86 -0.96 5.90
C SER A 423 -14.93 -1.61 7.28
N PRO A 424 -14.16 -2.67 7.53
CA PRO A 424 -14.12 -3.29 8.85
C PRO A 424 -13.28 -2.52 9.87
N ILE A 425 -12.77 -1.33 9.50
CA ILE A 425 -11.83 -0.53 10.27
C ILE A 425 -12.47 0.84 10.50
N ALA A 426 -12.45 1.35 11.72
CA ALA A 426 -12.94 2.69 12.02
C ALA A 426 -12.02 3.76 11.41
N TYR A 427 -12.57 4.87 10.95
CA TYR A 427 -11.82 5.93 10.26
C TYR A 427 -10.52 6.33 10.97
N ASN A 428 -10.56 6.57 12.27
CA ASN A 428 -9.41 6.96 13.10
C ASN A 428 -8.34 5.87 13.27
N GLU A 429 -8.59 4.67 12.77
CA GLU A 429 -7.66 3.53 12.78
C GLU A 429 -7.11 3.24 11.38
N THR A 430 -7.58 3.96 10.37
CA THR A 430 -7.21 3.75 8.96
C THR A 430 -6.06 4.63 8.50
N VAL A 431 -5.42 4.22 7.41
CA VAL A 431 -4.46 5.07 6.68
C VAL A 431 -5.11 6.37 6.19
N ALA A 432 -6.42 6.39 5.95
CA ALA A 432 -7.12 7.60 5.53
C ALA A 432 -6.97 8.76 6.52
N GLN A 433 -6.98 8.49 7.81
CA GLN A 433 -6.81 9.50 8.86
C GLN A 433 -5.44 10.20 8.81
N GLU A 434 -4.40 9.53 8.31
CA GLU A 434 -3.06 10.09 8.19
C GLU A 434 -2.96 11.13 7.05
N TYR A 435 -3.78 11.00 6.02
CA TYR A 435 -3.75 11.83 4.81
C TYR A 435 -4.90 12.84 4.71
N PHE A 436 -6.03 12.54 5.34
CA PHE A 436 -7.26 13.34 5.30
C PHE A 436 -7.71 13.61 6.73
N THR A 437 -7.48 14.81 7.22
CA THR A 437 -7.85 15.22 8.58
C THR A 437 -9.34 15.63 8.63
N LEU A 438 -10.22 14.64 8.74
CA LEU A 438 -11.65 14.91 8.94
C LEU A 438 -11.96 15.14 10.43
N THR A 439 -12.89 16.04 10.70
CA THR A 439 -13.48 16.19 12.01
C THR A 439 -14.48 15.06 12.33
N LYS A 440 -14.91 14.96 13.58
CA LYS A 440 -15.91 13.93 13.97
C LYS A 440 -17.24 14.09 13.25
N ASP A 441 -17.60 15.30 12.87
CA ASP A 441 -18.89 15.64 12.25
C ASP A 441 -18.84 15.41 10.72
N GLU A 442 -17.67 15.47 10.10
CA GLU A 442 -17.43 15.11 8.69
C GLU A 442 -17.29 13.63 8.50
#